data_fcef2bfe8df98d9c1a9905cbeef8361d
#
_entry.id   fcef2bfe8df98d9c1a9905cbeef8361d
#
_cell.length_a   1.000
_cell.length_b   1.000
_cell.length_c   1.000
_cell.angle_alpha   90.00
_cell.angle_beta   90.00
_cell.angle_gamma   90.00
#
_symmetry.space_group_name_H-M   'P 1'
#
loop_
_entity.id
_entity.type
_entity.pdbx_description
1 polymer ?
#
loop_
_entity_poly.entity_id
_entity_poly.type
_entity_poly.pdbx_seq_one_letter_code
_entity_poly.pdbx_strand_id
1 'polypeptide(L)'
;MTETLPTTHHNEALARAVFAEVFNGHDLRLIDEYFGLNYAHDAPIPPGRDSFKAFMTALFAAFPDFSGMLEDVIAADDKVVCRSTWRGTHRAELMGIPATGRTVEYGVIEIFRVEDGHFVEHWQQADTLSMFQQLGLMPELGGDG
;
A
#
# COMPACT_ATOMS: atom_id res chain seq x y z
N MET A 1 15.76 -3.12 -34.81
CA MET A 1 16.46 -3.04 -33.53
C MET A 1 15.49 -2.48 -32.51
N THR A 2 15.15 -3.27 -31.51
CA THR A 2 14.25 -2.83 -30.46
C THR A 2 15.04 -2.06 -29.40
N GLU A 3 14.62 -0.83 -29.12
CA GLU A 3 15.21 -0.09 -28.02
C GLU A 3 14.73 -0.70 -26.69
N THR A 4 15.68 -1.01 -25.83
CA THR A 4 15.38 -1.47 -24.48
C THR A 4 15.12 -0.23 -23.61
N LEU A 5 13.94 -0.16 -23.00
CA LEU A 5 13.61 0.90 -22.06
C LEU A 5 14.52 0.81 -20.82
N PRO A 6 14.92 1.95 -20.23
CA PRO A 6 15.65 1.93 -18.97
C PRO A 6 14.91 1.14 -17.89
N THR A 7 15.67 0.51 -17.00
CA THR A 7 15.13 -0.25 -15.86
C THR A 7 14.19 0.60 -15.03
N THR A 8 14.46 1.91 -14.88
CA THR A 8 13.59 2.83 -14.15
C THR A 8 12.20 2.95 -14.78
N HIS A 9 12.10 2.91 -16.12
CA HIS A 9 10.79 2.89 -16.78
C HIS A 9 10.01 1.60 -16.48
N HIS A 10 10.68 0.45 -16.47
CA HIS A 10 10.04 -0.81 -16.11
C HIS A 10 9.59 -0.81 -14.66
N ASN A 11 10.39 -0.25 -13.77
CA ASN A 11 10.08 -0.17 -12.33
C ASN A 11 8.91 0.78 -12.08
N GLU A 12 8.86 1.92 -12.78
CA GLU A 12 7.72 2.83 -12.70
C GLU A 12 6.44 2.15 -13.19
N ALA A 13 6.52 1.44 -14.31
CA ALA A 13 5.37 0.72 -14.87
C ALA A 13 4.88 -0.38 -13.92
N LEU A 14 5.79 -1.07 -13.24
CA LEU A 14 5.46 -2.07 -12.22
C LEU A 14 4.67 -1.43 -11.06
N ALA A 15 5.13 -0.28 -10.56
CA ALA A 15 4.44 0.43 -9.48
C ALA A 15 3.03 0.85 -9.91
N ARG A 16 2.87 1.38 -11.11
CA ARG A 16 1.56 1.78 -11.63
C ARG A 16 0.63 0.58 -11.78
N ALA A 17 1.15 -0.55 -12.27
CA ALA A 17 0.37 -1.78 -12.41
C ALA A 17 -0.08 -2.31 -11.05
N VAL A 18 0.79 -2.32 -10.06
CA VAL A 18 0.46 -2.78 -8.70
C VAL A 18 -0.64 -1.90 -8.09
N PHE A 19 -0.53 -0.59 -8.22
CA PHE A 19 -1.58 0.31 -7.70
C PHE A 19 -2.92 0.08 -8.41
N ALA A 20 -2.91 -0.02 -9.74
CA ALA A 20 -4.15 -0.18 -10.50
C ALA A 20 -4.81 -1.53 -10.27
N GLU A 21 -4.05 -2.61 -10.28
CA GLU A 21 -4.57 -3.97 -10.32
C GLU A 21 -4.67 -4.63 -8.95
N VAL A 22 -3.68 -4.42 -8.09
CA VAL A 22 -3.67 -5.02 -6.75
C VAL A 22 -4.39 -4.14 -5.75
N PHE A 23 -3.92 -2.90 -5.58
CA PHE A 23 -4.45 -2.03 -4.53
C PHE A 23 -5.84 -1.48 -4.87
N ASN A 24 -6.08 -1.08 -6.11
CA ASN A 24 -7.39 -0.54 -6.53
C ASN A 24 -8.30 -1.62 -7.11
N GLY A 25 -7.73 -2.56 -7.86
CA GLY A 25 -8.49 -3.69 -8.43
C GLY A 25 -8.78 -4.79 -7.44
N HIS A 26 -8.14 -4.79 -6.27
CA HIS A 26 -8.25 -5.83 -5.24
C HIS A 26 -7.96 -7.25 -5.77
N ASP A 27 -7.13 -7.36 -6.79
CA ASP A 27 -6.77 -8.66 -7.36
C ASP A 27 -5.58 -9.26 -6.60
N LEU A 28 -5.89 -10.00 -5.56
CA LEU A 28 -4.89 -10.61 -4.68
C LEU A 28 -4.03 -11.66 -5.39
N ARG A 29 -4.52 -12.24 -6.49
CA ARG A 29 -3.76 -13.23 -7.26
C ARG A 29 -2.52 -12.62 -7.89
N LEU A 30 -2.58 -11.32 -8.25
CA LEU A 30 -1.47 -10.62 -8.87
C LEU A 30 -0.33 -10.31 -7.89
N ILE A 31 -0.56 -10.43 -6.59
CA ILE A 31 0.51 -10.34 -5.60
C ILE A 31 1.59 -11.39 -5.89
N ASP A 32 1.18 -12.60 -6.31
CA ASP A 32 2.12 -13.66 -6.63
C ASP A 32 2.97 -13.34 -7.88
N GLU A 33 2.46 -12.49 -8.77
CA GLU A 33 3.17 -12.09 -9.97
C GLU A 33 4.11 -10.91 -9.75
N TYR A 34 3.70 -9.94 -8.93
CA TYR A 34 4.41 -8.68 -8.77
C TYR A 34 5.35 -8.64 -7.57
N PHE A 35 5.15 -9.49 -6.58
CA PHE A 35 5.94 -9.50 -5.35
C PHE A 35 6.77 -10.78 -5.24
N GLY A 36 8.02 -10.64 -4.80
CA GLY A 36 8.88 -11.80 -4.58
C GLY A 36 8.43 -12.65 -3.40
N LEU A 37 8.76 -13.94 -3.44
CA LEU A 37 8.37 -14.89 -2.39
C LEU A 37 8.82 -14.43 -0.98
N ASN A 38 10.03 -13.90 -0.88
CA ASN A 38 10.62 -13.46 0.37
C ASN A 38 10.48 -11.94 0.57
N TYR A 39 9.38 -11.38 0.08
CA TYR A 39 9.10 -9.96 0.16
C TYR A 39 9.23 -9.45 1.59
N ALA A 40 10.11 -8.45 1.78
CA ALA A 40 10.39 -7.85 3.07
C ALA A 40 9.69 -6.49 3.17
N HIS A 41 9.08 -6.21 4.31
CA HIS A 41 8.39 -4.94 4.55
C HIS A 41 8.57 -4.52 6.02
N ASP A 42 8.31 -3.25 6.29
CA ASP A 42 8.46 -2.69 7.63
C ASP A 42 7.15 -2.67 8.44
N ALA A 43 6.09 -3.25 7.90
CA ALA A 43 4.84 -3.41 8.65
C ALA A 43 5.00 -4.41 9.79
N PRO A 44 4.26 -4.26 10.91
CA PRO A 44 4.37 -5.16 12.06
C PRO A 44 3.63 -6.48 11.86
N ILE A 45 3.93 -7.15 10.76
CA ILE A 45 3.42 -8.48 10.41
C ILE A 45 4.61 -9.34 9.98
N PRO A 46 4.50 -10.67 10.00
CA PRO A 46 5.60 -11.52 9.56
C PRO A 46 6.07 -11.20 8.14
N PRO A 47 7.37 -11.36 7.84
CA PRO A 47 7.87 -11.12 6.49
C PRO A 47 7.36 -12.17 5.51
N GLY A 48 7.49 -11.88 4.22
CA GLY A 48 7.14 -12.78 3.15
C GLY A 48 5.88 -12.40 2.41
N ARG A 49 5.80 -12.86 1.18
CA ARG A 49 4.68 -12.57 0.27
C ARG A 49 3.35 -13.09 0.80
N ASP A 50 3.34 -14.28 1.39
CA ASP A 50 2.11 -14.89 1.87
C ASP A 50 1.52 -14.12 3.06
N SER A 51 2.36 -13.64 3.97
CA SER A 51 1.93 -12.80 5.09
C SER A 51 1.38 -11.46 4.61
N PHE A 52 2.04 -10.85 3.62
CA PHE A 52 1.56 -9.62 3.00
C PHE A 52 0.19 -9.83 2.33
N LYS A 53 0.05 -10.94 1.61
CA LYS A 53 -1.22 -11.28 0.95
C LYS A 53 -2.35 -11.48 1.96
N ALA A 54 -2.07 -12.14 3.08
CA ALA A 54 -3.04 -12.32 4.16
C ALA A 54 -3.44 -10.98 4.79
N PHE A 55 -2.46 -10.08 5.00
CA PHE A 55 -2.73 -8.74 5.50
C PHE A 55 -3.61 -7.95 4.53
N MET A 56 -3.31 -7.97 3.23
CA MET A 56 -4.12 -7.27 2.23
C MET A 56 -5.52 -7.84 2.13
N THR A 57 -5.67 -9.15 2.31
CA THR A 57 -6.99 -9.79 2.34
C THR A 57 -7.83 -9.23 3.50
N ALA A 58 -7.24 -9.10 4.68
CA ALA A 58 -7.91 -8.54 5.85
C ALA A 58 -8.23 -7.04 5.65
N LEU A 59 -7.30 -6.31 5.05
CA LEU A 59 -7.47 -4.88 4.79
C LEU A 59 -8.64 -4.63 3.83
N PHE A 60 -8.71 -5.38 2.74
CA PHE A 60 -9.81 -5.26 1.77
C PHE A 60 -11.15 -5.71 2.34
N ALA A 61 -11.16 -6.68 3.25
CA ALA A 61 -12.38 -7.08 3.95
C ALA A 61 -12.86 -5.96 4.88
N ALA A 62 -11.93 -5.31 5.58
CA ALA A 62 -12.25 -4.20 6.49
C ALA A 62 -12.66 -2.93 5.74
N PHE A 63 -12.06 -2.68 4.59
CA PHE A 63 -12.33 -1.52 3.73
C PHE A 63 -12.64 -2.01 2.32
N PRO A 64 -13.88 -2.44 2.04
CA PRO A 64 -14.22 -2.99 0.72
C PRO A 64 -14.06 -2.00 -0.44
N ASP A 65 -14.12 -0.71 -0.14
CA ASP A 65 -13.93 0.39 -1.09
C ASP A 65 -12.51 0.98 -1.05
N PHE A 66 -11.57 0.26 -0.45
CA PHE A 66 -10.18 0.74 -0.29
C PHE A 66 -9.56 1.06 -1.65
N SER A 67 -9.02 2.27 -1.77
CA SER A 67 -8.35 2.71 -2.99
C SER A 67 -7.20 3.63 -2.68
N GLY A 68 -6.18 3.60 -3.55
CA GLY A 68 -5.02 4.48 -3.46
C GLY A 68 -4.85 5.27 -4.75
N MET A 69 -4.76 6.61 -4.60
CA MET A 69 -4.44 7.48 -5.72
C MET A 69 -2.95 7.76 -5.71
N LEU A 70 -2.28 7.38 -6.80
CA LEU A 70 -0.85 7.60 -6.95
C LEU A 70 -0.60 9.04 -7.39
N GLU A 71 -0.01 9.85 -6.50
CA GLU A 71 0.25 11.26 -6.74
C GLU A 71 1.58 11.48 -7.47
N ASP A 72 2.64 10.82 -6.99
CA ASP A 72 3.98 10.88 -7.59
C ASP A 72 4.59 9.49 -7.66
N VAL A 73 5.28 9.21 -8.75
CA VAL A 73 6.11 8.02 -8.91
C VAL A 73 7.49 8.46 -9.36
N ILE A 74 8.50 8.15 -8.58
CA ILE A 74 9.88 8.52 -8.87
C ILE A 74 10.72 7.26 -8.83
N ALA A 75 11.24 6.84 -9.98
CA ALA A 75 12.09 5.66 -10.08
C ALA A 75 13.55 6.08 -10.23
N ALA A 76 14.42 5.52 -9.40
CA ALA A 76 15.85 5.76 -9.42
C ALA A 76 16.59 4.47 -9.03
N ASP A 77 17.57 4.08 -9.82
CA ASP A 77 18.30 2.83 -9.63
C ASP A 77 17.35 1.64 -9.56
N ASP A 78 17.39 0.87 -8.48
CA ASP A 78 16.51 -0.29 -8.24
C ASP A 78 15.30 0.05 -7.37
N LYS A 79 15.01 1.34 -7.12
CA LYS A 79 13.95 1.77 -6.21
C LYS A 79 12.90 2.60 -6.91
N VAL A 80 11.68 2.51 -6.40
CA VAL A 80 10.56 3.34 -6.83
C VAL A 80 9.97 4.00 -5.59
N VAL A 81 9.89 5.32 -5.61
CA VAL A 81 9.23 6.10 -4.57
C VAL A 81 7.82 6.43 -5.02
N CYS A 82 6.84 6.12 -4.20
CA CYS A 82 5.43 6.38 -4.48
C CYS A 82 4.87 7.27 -3.38
N ARG A 83 4.32 8.43 -3.76
CA ARG A 83 3.51 9.25 -2.87
C ARG A 83 2.06 9.06 -3.26
N SER A 84 1.22 8.69 -2.32
CA SER A 84 -0.16 8.30 -2.61
C SER A 84 -1.12 8.78 -1.53
N THR A 85 -2.39 8.86 -1.90
CA THR A 85 -3.50 9.19 -1.00
C THR A 85 -4.44 7.99 -0.98
N TRP A 86 -4.68 7.47 0.20
CA TRP A 86 -5.52 6.29 0.41
C TRP A 86 -6.83 6.67 1.07
N ARG A 87 -7.90 6.00 0.67
CA ARG A 87 -9.19 6.20 1.31
C ARG A 87 -9.97 4.89 1.35
N GLY A 88 -10.89 4.81 2.32
CA GLY A 88 -11.77 3.66 2.47
C GLY A 88 -12.74 3.88 3.61
N THR A 89 -13.80 3.07 3.63
CA THR A 89 -14.81 3.09 4.68
C THR A 89 -14.65 1.83 5.54
N HIS A 90 -14.51 2.03 6.84
CA HIS A 90 -14.25 0.97 7.82
C HIS A 90 -15.53 0.19 8.11
N ARG A 91 -15.73 -0.94 7.44
CA ARG A 91 -16.97 -1.71 7.49
C ARG A 91 -16.87 -3.06 8.20
N ALA A 92 -15.64 -3.51 8.50
CA ALA A 92 -15.41 -4.76 9.23
C ALA A 92 -14.22 -4.61 10.14
N GLU A 93 -14.05 -5.53 11.07
CA GLU A 93 -12.93 -5.51 12.02
C GLU A 93 -11.58 -5.55 11.31
N LEU A 94 -10.64 -4.74 11.80
CA LEU A 94 -9.24 -4.78 11.37
C LEU A 94 -8.34 -4.73 12.60
N MET A 95 -7.48 -5.72 12.75
CA MET A 95 -6.47 -5.79 13.85
C MET A 95 -7.10 -5.57 15.22
N GLY A 96 -8.26 -6.18 15.47
CA GLY A 96 -8.98 -6.07 16.74
C GLY A 96 -9.84 -4.81 16.89
N ILE A 97 -9.85 -3.92 15.90
CA ILE A 97 -10.66 -2.71 15.92
C ILE A 97 -12.00 -2.98 15.25
N PRO A 98 -13.12 -2.94 15.98
CA PRO A 98 -14.45 -3.16 15.39
C PRO A 98 -14.79 -2.11 14.34
N ALA A 99 -15.65 -2.48 13.39
CA ALA A 99 -16.11 -1.58 12.34
C ALA A 99 -16.66 -0.27 12.91
N THR A 100 -16.16 0.86 12.44
CA THR A 100 -16.62 2.19 12.85
C THR A 100 -17.64 2.79 11.90
N GLY A 101 -17.70 2.30 10.66
CA GLY A 101 -18.53 2.87 9.59
C GLY A 101 -18.00 4.20 9.05
N ARG A 102 -16.84 4.64 9.51
CA ARG A 102 -16.27 5.94 9.13
C ARG A 102 -15.41 5.82 7.89
N THR A 103 -15.40 6.88 7.09
CA THR A 103 -14.50 6.99 5.93
C THR A 103 -13.22 7.69 6.36
N VAL A 104 -12.08 7.13 5.94
CA VAL A 104 -10.76 7.71 6.21
C VAL A 104 -10.09 8.09 4.89
N GLU A 105 -9.24 9.11 4.96
CA GLU A 105 -8.36 9.51 3.87
C GLU A 105 -7.03 9.93 4.47
N TYR A 106 -5.94 9.35 4.00
CA TYR A 106 -4.61 9.62 4.57
C TYR A 106 -3.52 9.47 3.52
N GLY A 107 -2.42 10.19 3.74
CA GLY A 107 -1.26 10.16 2.86
C GLY A 107 -0.28 9.07 3.23
N VAL A 108 0.40 8.54 2.22
CA VAL A 108 1.41 7.51 2.37
C VAL A 108 2.57 7.83 1.44
N ILE A 109 3.80 7.66 1.95
CA ILE A 109 5.01 7.67 1.13
C ILE A 109 5.67 6.32 1.29
N GLU A 110 5.94 5.67 0.16
CA GLU A 110 6.49 4.32 0.12
C GLU A 110 7.72 4.29 -0.77
N ILE A 111 8.67 3.42 -0.42
CA ILE A 111 9.79 3.10 -1.26
C ILE A 111 9.76 1.59 -1.49
N PHE A 112 9.74 1.17 -2.75
CA PHE A 112 9.86 -0.22 -3.13
C PHE A 112 11.22 -0.47 -3.76
N ARG A 113 11.86 -1.57 -3.41
CA ARG A 113 13.05 -2.05 -4.12
C ARG A 113 12.62 -3.16 -5.07
N VAL A 114 13.15 -3.12 -6.29
CA VAL A 114 12.80 -4.04 -7.36
C VAL A 114 14.01 -4.90 -7.70
N GLU A 115 13.77 -6.18 -7.88
CA GLU A 115 14.77 -7.15 -8.32
C GLU A 115 14.10 -8.15 -9.28
N ASP A 116 14.66 -8.31 -10.46
CA ASP A 116 14.13 -9.22 -11.50
C ASP A 116 12.65 -8.98 -11.80
N GLY A 117 12.24 -7.72 -11.84
CA GLY A 117 10.85 -7.34 -12.17
C GLY A 117 9.84 -7.57 -11.06
N HIS A 118 10.30 -7.82 -9.84
CA HIS A 118 9.42 -8.03 -8.69
C HIS A 118 9.75 -7.05 -7.56
N PHE A 119 8.75 -6.65 -6.82
CA PHE A 119 8.96 -5.94 -5.56
C PHE A 119 9.51 -6.93 -4.53
N VAL A 120 10.69 -6.64 -3.98
CA VAL A 120 11.35 -7.52 -3.02
C VAL A 120 11.51 -6.90 -1.64
N GLU A 121 11.39 -5.59 -1.55
CA GLU A 121 11.51 -4.88 -0.28
C GLU A 121 10.69 -3.59 -0.29
N HIS A 122 10.19 -3.18 0.87
CA HIS A 122 9.25 -2.08 0.97
C HIS A 122 9.42 -1.35 2.30
N TRP A 123 9.49 -0.03 2.23
CA TRP A 123 9.48 0.86 3.41
C TRP A 123 8.30 1.81 3.24
N GLN A 124 7.57 2.05 4.31
CA GLN A 124 6.36 2.85 4.26
C GLN A 124 6.28 3.80 5.45
N GLN A 125 5.87 5.04 5.16
CA GLN A 125 5.46 5.99 6.18
C GLN A 125 4.04 6.45 5.84
N ALA A 126 3.09 6.09 6.68
CA ALA A 126 1.68 6.44 6.52
C ALA A 126 1.27 7.43 7.62
N ASP A 127 0.35 8.33 7.30
CA ASP A 127 -0.23 9.23 8.29
C ASP A 127 -1.25 8.47 9.15
N THR A 128 -0.75 7.54 9.95
CA THR A 128 -1.54 6.65 10.80
C THR A 128 -2.27 7.43 11.89
N LEU A 129 -1.66 8.49 12.41
CA LEU A 129 -2.28 9.33 13.43
C LEU A 129 -3.58 9.96 12.90
N SER A 130 -3.52 10.56 11.71
CA SER A 130 -4.70 11.13 11.07
C SER A 130 -5.78 10.07 10.83
N MET A 131 -5.38 8.88 10.37
CA MET A 131 -6.30 7.76 10.15
C MET A 131 -7.03 7.38 11.45
N PHE A 132 -6.31 7.22 12.56
CA PHE A 132 -6.92 6.88 13.84
C PHE A 132 -7.83 7.98 14.37
N GLN A 133 -7.47 9.25 14.16
CA GLN A 133 -8.33 10.38 14.51
C GLN A 133 -9.65 10.32 13.72
N GLN A 134 -9.57 10.06 12.43
CA GLN A 134 -10.74 9.96 11.56
C GLN A 134 -11.64 8.76 11.93
N LEU A 135 -11.04 7.68 12.42
CA LEU A 135 -11.78 6.53 12.93
C LEU A 135 -12.41 6.79 14.31
N GLY A 136 -12.05 7.89 14.95
CA GLY A 136 -12.54 8.22 16.28
C GLY A 136 -11.82 7.48 17.40
N LEU A 137 -10.63 6.94 17.13
CA LEU A 137 -9.86 6.14 18.09
C LEU A 137 -8.88 7.00 18.89
N MET A 138 -8.60 8.21 18.43
CA MET A 138 -7.68 9.14 19.09
C MET A 138 -8.23 10.55 19.03
N PRO A 139 -7.96 11.41 20.06
CA PRO A 139 -8.35 12.81 20.03
C PRO A 139 -7.63 13.56 18.90
N GLU A 140 -8.31 14.57 18.35
CA GLU A 140 -7.67 15.48 17.41
C GLU A 140 -6.66 16.36 18.17
N LEU A 141 -5.45 16.48 17.59
CA LEU A 141 -4.43 17.37 18.14
C LEU A 141 -4.83 18.83 17.86
N GLY A 142 -4.81 19.67 18.91
CA GLY A 142 -5.21 21.07 18.78
C GLY A 142 -6.71 21.31 18.75
N GLY A 143 -7.51 20.28 18.97
CA GLY A 143 -8.95 20.45 19.17
C GLY A 143 -9.20 21.11 20.52
N ASP A 144 -10.23 21.93 20.62
CA ASP A 144 -10.65 22.51 21.87
C ASP A 144 -11.08 21.40 22.81
N GLY A 145 -10.34 21.31 23.90
CA GLY A 145 -10.60 20.34 24.94
C GLY A 145 -11.94 20.51 25.60
#